data_9c61386cdc61621c1ff1db2a10578335
#
_entry.id   9c61386cdc61621c1ff1db2a10578335
#
_cell.length_a   1.000
_cell.length_b   1.000
_cell.length_c   1.000
_cell.angle_alpha   90.00
_cell.angle_beta   90.00
_cell.angle_gamma   90.00
#
_symmetry.space_group_name_H-M   'P 1'
#
loop_
_entity.id
_entity.type
_entity.pdbx_description
1 polymer ?
#
loop_
_entity_poly.entity_id
_entity_poly.type
_entity_poly.pdbx_seq_one_letter_code
_entity_poly.pdbx_strand_id
1 'polypeptide(L)'
;MTYTRNIELLSAATSLIPMLVSYFFPLNYASMACILHCPFKCRYHIYNAFNANKYRSQLVYKRYRSLVHVGFVLLHYAWNDRIRFLYTLFNLLAISVIRISNPLTDTRDMRYINSFSVIGIFNSIIYIYHESKMYFMLSTYFYIMAFVINEDKLYGGLSDSVVNLLLVVPQYLLLANYNT
;
A
#
# COMPACT_ATOMS: atom_id res chain seq x y z
N MET A 1 16.28 22.88 7.76
CA MET A 1 16.62 21.46 8.08
C MET A 1 15.73 20.84 9.16
N THR A 2 15.45 21.51 10.27
CA THR A 2 14.60 20.99 11.37
C THR A 2 13.16 20.67 10.96
N TYR A 3 12.52 21.51 10.16
CA TYR A 3 11.13 21.31 9.72
C TYR A 3 10.94 20.00 8.92
N THR A 4 11.79 19.75 7.94
CA THR A 4 11.71 18.51 7.11
C THR A 4 11.94 17.26 7.95
N ARG A 5 12.86 17.33 8.93
CA ARG A 5 13.13 16.23 9.86
C ARG A 5 11.90 15.89 10.70
N ASN A 6 11.23 16.90 11.27
CA ASN A 6 10.05 16.68 12.11
C ASN A 6 8.89 16.08 11.32
N ILE A 7 8.70 16.48 10.06
CA ILE A 7 7.70 15.89 9.17
C ILE A 7 7.99 14.42 8.89
N GLU A 8 9.23 14.06 8.60
CA GLU A 8 9.60 12.67 8.36
C GLU A 8 9.43 11.82 9.63
N LEU A 9 9.76 12.34 10.81
CA LEU A 9 9.54 11.66 12.10
C LEU A 9 8.04 11.49 12.40
N LEU A 10 7.21 12.48 12.10
CA LEU A 10 5.75 12.35 12.20
C LEU A 10 5.23 11.28 11.25
N SER A 11 5.72 11.25 10.01
CA SER A 11 5.36 10.22 9.04
C SER A 11 5.82 8.82 9.46
N ALA A 12 6.96 8.71 10.15
CA ALA A 12 7.42 7.46 10.74
C ALA A 12 6.46 6.98 11.84
N ALA A 13 6.10 7.86 12.78
CA ALA A 13 5.21 7.53 13.89
C ALA A 13 3.82 7.12 13.38
N THR A 14 3.21 7.93 12.50
CA THR A 14 1.88 7.65 11.94
C THR A 14 1.84 6.39 11.09
N SER A 15 2.96 5.98 10.48
CA SER A 15 3.02 4.77 9.66
C SER A 15 2.83 3.47 10.44
N LEU A 16 2.96 3.49 11.77
CA LEU A 16 2.74 2.32 12.62
C LEU A 16 1.28 2.17 13.08
N ILE A 17 0.45 3.21 12.94
CA ILE A 17 -0.93 3.18 13.43
C ILE A 17 -1.78 2.08 12.77
N PRO A 18 -1.75 1.86 11.44
CA PRO A 18 -2.50 0.76 10.84
C PRO A 18 -2.08 -0.63 11.35
N MET A 19 -0.78 -0.80 11.70
CA MET A 19 -0.30 -2.04 12.31
C MET A 19 -0.87 -2.23 13.72
N LEU A 20 -0.94 -1.17 14.53
CA LEU A 20 -1.54 -1.24 15.85
C LEU A 20 -3.01 -1.63 15.80
N VAL A 21 -3.77 -1.10 14.83
CA VAL A 21 -5.15 -1.52 14.60
C VAL A 21 -5.22 -3.01 14.27
N SER A 22 -4.33 -3.50 13.41
CA SER A 22 -4.30 -4.92 13.02
C SER A 22 -3.99 -5.87 14.18
N TYR A 23 -3.34 -5.40 15.23
CA TYR A 23 -3.01 -6.21 16.41
C TYR A 23 -4.25 -6.67 17.20
N PHE A 24 -5.36 -5.93 17.12
CA PHE A 24 -6.60 -6.26 17.81
C PHE A 24 -7.47 -7.29 17.06
N PHE A 25 -7.03 -7.77 15.91
CA PHE A 25 -7.77 -8.71 15.07
C PHE A 25 -6.97 -9.98 14.81
N PRO A 26 -7.64 -11.10 14.47
CA PRO A 26 -6.98 -12.35 14.12
C PRO A 26 -6.02 -12.17 12.95
N LEU A 27 -4.95 -12.99 12.92
CA LEU A 27 -3.99 -12.98 11.83
C LEU A 27 -4.64 -13.48 10.53
N ASN A 28 -4.74 -12.58 9.55
CA ASN A 28 -5.26 -12.84 8.22
C ASN A 28 -4.47 -12.05 7.17
N TYR A 29 -4.81 -12.14 5.89
CA TYR A 29 -4.09 -11.42 4.84
C TYR A 29 -4.12 -9.90 5.01
N ALA A 30 -5.24 -9.33 5.50
CA ALA A 30 -5.34 -7.89 5.73
C ALA A 30 -4.46 -7.43 6.90
N SER A 31 -4.40 -8.18 8.00
CA SER A 31 -3.48 -7.89 9.10
C SER A 31 -2.02 -8.07 8.69
N MET A 32 -1.70 -9.11 7.92
CA MET A 32 -0.37 -9.32 7.35
C MET A 32 0.08 -8.17 6.44
N ALA A 33 -0.84 -7.58 5.66
CA ALA A 33 -0.53 -6.40 4.84
C ALA A 33 0.08 -5.27 5.66
N CYS A 34 -0.48 -4.98 6.84
CA CYS A 34 0.01 -3.92 7.73
C CYS A 34 1.25 -4.34 8.53
N ILE A 35 1.27 -5.58 9.07
CA ILE A 35 2.40 -6.10 9.82
C ILE A 35 3.67 -6.10 8.99
N LEU A 36 3.60 -6.46 7.71
CA LEU A 36 4.76 -6.48 6.82
C LEU A 36 5.13 -5.10 6.30
N HIS A 37 4.14 -4.23 6.05
CA HIS A 37 4.38 -2.93 5.41
C HIS A 37 4.80 -1.83 6.39
N CYS A 38 4.13 -1.72 7.54
CA CYS A 38 4.28 -0.57 8.42
C CYS A 38 5.69 -0.42 9.02
N PRO A 39 6.36 -1.47 9.53
CA PRO A 39 7.72 -1.36 10.05
C PRO A 39 8.71 -0.86 9.01
N PHE A 40 8.58 -1.33 7.78
CA PHE A 40 9.44 -0.88 6.69
C PHE A 40 9.18 0.57 6.31
N LYS A 41 7.91 1.01 6.34
CA LYS A 41 7.56 2.40 6.10
C LYS A 41 8.10 3.32 7.19
N CYS A 42 7.99 2.92 8.44
CA CYS A 42 8.57 3.62 9.58
C CYS A 42 10.09 3.78 9.40
N ARG A 43 10.81 2.69 9.13
CA ARG A 43 12.25 2.71 8.87
C ARG A 43 12.62 3.65 7.72
N TYR A 44 11.85 3.65 6.63
CA TYR A 44 12.08 4.54 5.50
C TYR A 44 12.04 6.03 5.93
N HIS A 45 11.03 6.43 6.69
CA HIS A 45 10.89 7.81 7.16
C HIS A 45 11.94 8.18 8.20
N ILE A 46 12.30 7.27 9.12
CA ILE A 46 13.41 7.49 10.06
C ILE A 46 14.72 7.72 9.29
N TYR A 47 15.01 6.88 8.30
CA TYR A 47 16.20 7.06 7.48
C TYR A 47 16.22 8.44 6.79
N ASN A 48 15.10 8.86 6.19
CA ASN A 48 14.99 10.17 5.52
C ASN A 48 15.13 11.35 6.50
N ALA A 49 14.70 11.20 7.75
CA ALA A 49 14.82 12.24 8.78
C ALA A 49 16.28 12.58 9.13
N PHE A 50 17.16 11.58 9.02
CA PHE A 50 18.58 11.73 9.42
C PHE A 50 19.56 11.80 8.26
N ASN A 51 19.13 11.46 7.03
CA ASN A 51 19.98 11.45 5.85
C ASN A 51 19.45 12.43 4.79
N ALA A 52 20.22 13.46 4.49
CA ALA A 52 19.84 14.50 3.51
C ALA A 52 19.72 13.96 2.06
N ASN A 53 20.44 12.89 1.75
CA ASN A 53 20.47 12.31 0.40
C ASN A 53 19.43 11.18 0.29
N LYS A 54 18.29 11.49 -0.35
CA LYS A 54 17.27 10.49 -0.70
C LYS A 54 17.78 9.64 -1.87
N TYR A 55 18.30 8.47 -1.59
CA TYR A 55 18.76 7.57 -2.64
C TYR A 55 17.58 7.04 -3.47
N ARG A 56 17.79 6.94 -4.79
CA ARG A 56 16.85 6.36 -5.76
C ARG A 56 16.41 4.95 -5.36
N SER A 57 17.31 4.16 -4.78
CA SER A 57 17.02 2.84 -4.22
C SER A 57 15.91 2.84 -3.15
N GLN A 58 15.77 3.91 -2.40
CA GLN A 58 14.73 4.06 -1.38
C GLN A 58 13.34 4.31 -1.98
N LEU A 59 13.25 5.04 -3.10
CA LEU A 59 12.00 5.21 -3.84
C LEU A 59 11.51 3.89 -4.43
N VAL A 60 12.42 3.08 -4.96
CA VAL A 60 12.14 1.71 -5.42
C VAL A 60 11.57 0.88 -4.30
N TYR A 61 12.23 0.88 -3.15
CA TYR A 61 11.80 0.17 -1.96
C TYR A 61 10.40 0.61 -1.48
N LYS A 62 10.11 1.91 -1.48
CA LYS A 62 8.78 2.45 -1.16
C LYS A 62 7.70 1.89 -2.09
N ARG A 63 7.98 1.76 -3.37
CA ARG A 63 7.03 1.25 -4.38
C ARG A 63 6.76 -0.25 -4.26
N TYR A 64 7.80 -1.06 -4.10
CA TYR A 64 7.65 -2.51 -3.88
C TYR A 64 6.83 -2.79 -2.62
N ARG A 65 7.13 -2.08 -1.56
CA ARG A 65 6.42 -2.21 -0.31
C ARG A 65 4.93 -1.89 -0.44
N SER A 66 4.57 -0.82 -1.17
CA SER A 66 3.16 -0.47 -1.43
C SER A 66 2.47 -1.55 -2.27
N LEU A 67 3.16 -2.14 -3.24
CA LEU A 67 2.65 -3.26 -4.02
C LEU A 67 2.39 -4.49 -3.15
N VAL A 68 3.29 -4.81 -2.21
CA VAL A 68 3.09 -5.90 -1.25
C VAL A 68 1.86 -5.65 -0.38
N HIS A 69 1.71 -4.44 0.16
CA HIS A 69 0.53 -4.08 0.95
C HIS A 69 -0.76 -4.27 0.16
N VAL A 70 -0.87 -3.66 -1.01
CA VAL A 70 -2.05 -3.78 -1.88
C VAL A 70 -2.30 -5.23 -2.27
N GLY A 71 -1.24 -5.98 -2.56
CA GLY A 71 -1.31 -7.40 -2.90
C GLY A 71 -1.96 -8.24 -1.81
N PHE A 72 -1.52 -8.09 -0.57
CA PHE A 72 -2.11 -8.81 0.58
C PHE A 72 -3.57 -8.40 0.82
N VAL A 73 -3.92 -7.12 0.65
CA VAL A 73 -5.30 -6.65 0.74
C VAL A 73 -6.18 -7.31 -0.32
N LEU A 74 -5.73 -7.37 -1.57
CA LEU A 74 -6.49 -8.02 -2.63
C LEU A 74 -6.65 -9.53 -2.40
N LEU A 75 -5.60 -10.21 -1.91
CA LEU A 75 -5.67 -11.62 -1.56
C LEU A 75 -6.64 -11.87 -0.40
N HIS A 76 -6.74 -10.93 0.54
CA HIS A 76 -7.72 -11.02 1.63
C HIS A 76 -9.16 -11.04 1.08
N TYR A 77 -9.49 -10.17 0.14
CA TYR A 77 -10.81 -10.17 -0.51
C TYR A 77 -11.09 -11.39 -1.38
N ALA A 78 -10.07 -11.94 -1.99
CA ALA A 78 -10.20 -13.10 -2.87
C ALA A 78 -10.19 -14.45 -2.11
N TRP A 79 -9.94 -14.45 -0.81
CA TRP A 79 -9.66 -15.65 -0.01
C TRP A 79 -10.75 -16.72 -0.06
N ASN A 80 -12.02 -16.33 -0.05
CA ASN A 80 -13.16 -17.26 0.01
C ASN A 80 -13.51 -17.88 -1.34
N ASP A 81 -12.87 -17.45 -2.44
CA ASP A 81 -13.10 -17.98 -3.78
C ASP A 81 -11.78 -18.41 -4.40
N ARG A 82 -11.61 -19.72 -4.61
CA ARG A 82 -10.37 -20.29 -5.14
C ARG A 82 -9.98 -19.73 -6.51
N ILE A 83 -10.96 -19.49 -7.39
CA ILE A 83 -10.68 -18.98 -8.74
C ILE A 83 -10.19 -17.54 -8.66
N ARG A 84 -10.88 -16.69 -7.88
CA ARG A 84 -10.48 -15.30 -7.66
C ARG A 84 -9.12 -15.20 -6.98
N PHE A 85 -8.87 -16.05 -5.99
CA PHE A 85 -7.58 -16.09 -5.31
C PHE A 85 -6.45 -16.41 -6.28
N LEU A 86 -6.59 -17.45 -7.09
CA LEU A 86 -5.58 -17.84 -8.08
C LEU A 86 -5.39 -16.76 -9.16
N TYR A 87 -6.48 -16.16 -9.64
CA TYR A 87 -6.41 -15.06 -10.60
C TYR A 87 -5.68 -13.85 -10.03
N THR A 88 -6.02 -13.43 -8.81
CA THR A 88 -5.37 -12.31 -8.12
C THR A 88 -3.90 -12.60 -7.88
N LEU A 89 -3.57 -13.79 -7.39
CA LEU A 89 -2.20 -14.23 -7.14
C LEU A 89 -1.38 -14.23 -8.44
N PHE A 90 -1.93 -14.75 -9.54
CA PHE A 90 -1.25 -14.75 -10.84
C PHE A 90 -0.95 -13.32 -11.32
N ASN A 91 -1.91 -12.41 -11.24
CA ASN A 91 -1.69 -11.00 -11.61
C ASN A 91 -0.61 -10.34 -10.74
N LEU A 92 -0.62 -10.57 -9.44
CA LEU A 92 0.38 -10.02 -8.52
C LEU A 92 1.79 -10.56 -8.81
N LEU A 93 1.90 -11.84 -9.11
CA LEU A 93 3.18 -12.46 -9.51
C LEU A 93 3.67 -11.90 -10.84
N ALA A 94 2.80 -11.78 -11.86
CA ALA A 94 3.16 -11.20 -13.14
C ALA A 94 3.66 -9.76 -13.01
N ILE A 95 2.96 -8.91 -12.22
CA ILE A 95 3.38 -7.54 -11.93
C ILE A 95 4.73 -7.52 -11.20
N SER A 96 4.93 -8.42 -10.24
CA SER A 96 6.17 -8.51 -9.48
C SER A 96 7.36 -8.90 -10.37
N VAL A 97 7.16 -9.88 -11.26
CA VAL A 97 8.18 -10.29 -12.24
C VAL A 97 8.53 -9.13 -13.18
N ILE A 98 7.54 -8.44 -13.74
CA ILE A 98 7.77 -7.28 -14.61
C ILE A 98 8.58 -6.21 -13.88
N ARG A 99 8.26 -5.94 -12.61
CA ARG A 99 8.99 -4.94 -11.82
C ARG A 99 10.41 -5.34 -11.46
N ILE A 100 10.65 -6.61 -11.18
CA ILE A 100 11.99 -7.12 -10.85
C ILE A 100 12.87 -7.17 -12.11
N SER A 101 12.31 -7.58 -13.25
CA SER A 101 13.04 -7.73 -14.51
C SER A 101 13.45 -6.41 -15.15
N ASN A 102 12.83 -5.29 -14.76
CA ASN A 102 13.15 -3.97 -15.31
C ASN A 102 13.86 -3.11 -14.26
N PRO A 103 15.19 -3.13 -14.21
CA PRO A 103 15.96 -2.27 -13.32
C PRO A 103 15.66 -0.81 -13.65
N LEU A 104 15.49 0.00 -12.61
CA LEU A 104 15.05 1.40 -12.69
C LEU A 104 16.14 2.32 -13.21
N THR A 105 16.47 2.21 -14.48
CA THR A 105 17.52 3.02 -15.11
C THR A 105 17.01 4.33 -15.68
N ASP A 106 15.73 4.41 -16.08
CA ASP A 106 15.14 5.61 -16.67
C ASP A 106 13.75 5.95 -16.07
N THR A 107 13.45 7.25 -15.98
CA THR A 107 12.16 7.79 -15.52
C THR A 107 11.00 7.48 -16.48
N ARG A 108 11.27 7.31 -17.78
CA ARG A 108 10.27 6.94 -18.79
C ARG A 108 9.80 5.50 -18.61
N ASP A 109 10.71 4.57 -18.41
CA ASP A 109 10.38 3.15 -18.20
C ASP A 109 9.52 2.95 -16.97
N MET A 110 9.72 3.78 -15.96
CA MET A 110 8.92 3.75 -14.75
C MET A 110 7.44 4.10 -14.95
N ARG A 111 7.11 4.98 -15.89
CA ARG A 111 5.72 5.32 -16.20
C ARG A 111 4.99 4.13 -16.80
N TYR A 112 5.60 3.40 -17.73
CA TYR A 112 5.03 2.19 -18.32
C TYR A 112 4.84 1.09 -17.29
N ILE A 113 5.87 0.80 -16.48
CA ILE A 113 5.82 -0.22 -15.44
C ILE A 113 4.73 0.12 -14.40
N ASN A 114 4.61 1.38 -14.01
CA ASN A 114 3.55 1.82 -13.11
C ASN A 114 2.17 1.66 -13.75
N SER A 115 2.01 2.00 -15.03
CA SER A 115 0.75 1.84 -15.76
C SER A 115 0.33 0.38 -15.85
N PHE A 116 1.23 -0.54 -16.20
CA PHE A 116 0.95 -1.98 -16.21
C PHE A 116 0.59 -2.49 -14.81
N SER A 117 1.26 -2.03 -13.77
CA SER A 117 0.94 -2.42 -12.40
C SER A 117 -0.44 -1.94 -11.98
N VAL A 118 -0.78 -0.70 -12.33
CA VAL A 118 -2.10 -0.12 -12.07
C VAL A 118 -3.17 -0.90 -12.80
N ILE A 119 -2.99 -1.21 -14.08
CA ILE A 119 -3.94 -2.01 -14.88
C ILE A 119 -4.15 -3.40 -14.26
N GLY A 120 -3.08 -4.11 -13.88
CA GLY A 120 -3.18 -5.42 -13.25
C GLY A 120 -3.91 -5.39 -11.90
N ILE A 121 -3.65 -4.37 -11.07
CA ILE A 121 -4.36 -4.15 -9.82
C ILE A 121 -5.84 -3.83 -10.09
N PHE A 122 -6.13 -2.96 -11.05
CA PHE A 122 -7.49 -2.61 -11.45
C PHE A 122 -8.29 -3.81 -11.93
N ASN A 123 -7.69 -4.68 -12.76
CA ASN A 123 -8.34 -5.91 -13.21
C ASN A 123 -8.69 -6.82 -12.03
N SER A 124 -7.80 -6.97 -11.06
CA SER A 124 -8.09 -7.75 -9.85
C SER A 124 -9.20 -7.12 -9.03
N ILE A 125 -9.21 -5.79 -8.89
CA ILE A 125 -10.27 -5.05 -8.18
C ILE A 125 -11.62 -5.23 -8.87
N ILE A 126 -11.70 -5.05 -10.20
CA ILE A 126 -12.94 -5.22 -10.97
C ILE A 126 -13.46 -6.65 -10.83
N TYR A 127 -12.59 -7.64 -10.93
CA TYR A 127 -12.98 -9.04 -10.82
C TYR A 127 -13.52 -9.38 -9.42
N ILE A 128 -12.93 -8.83 -8.38
CA ILE A 128 -13.39 -9.00 -7.00
C ILE A 128 -14.69 -8.22 -6.75
N TYR A 129 -14.84 -7.03 -7.36
CA TYR A 129 -15.96 -6.13 -7.16
C TYR A 129 -17.33 -6.74 -7.54
N HIS A 130 -17.40 -7.58 -8.57
CA HIS A 130 -18.67 -8.15 -9.05
C HIS A 130 -19.45 -8.95 -8.00
N GLU A 131 -18.83 -9.30 -6.87
CA GLU A 131 -19.52 -10.02 -5.79
C GLU A 131 -19.29 -9.39 -4.41
N SER A 132 -18.83 -8.14 -4.38
CA SER A 132 -18.35 -7.57 -3.12
C SER A 132 -19.40 -6.73 -2.40
N LYS A 133 -19.30 -6.78 -1.08
CA LYS A 133 -20.13 -6.04 -0.13
C LYS A 133 -19.70 -4.55 -0.07
N MET A 134 -20.55 -3.71 0.52
CA MET A 134 -20.34 -2.28 0.72
C MET A 134 -18.98 -1.94 1.37
N TYR A 135 -18.48 -2.77 2.27
CA TYR A 135 -17.17 -2.60 2.91
C TYR A 135 -16.00 -2.60 1.92
N PHE A 136 -16.06 -3.42 0.87
CA PHE A 136 -15.06 -3.42 -0.19
C PHE A 136 -15.05 -2.08 -0.94
N MET A 137 -16.22 -1.55 -1.31
CA MET A 137 -16.33 -0.27 -2.00
C MET A 137 -15.78 0.88 -1.16
N LEU A 138 -16.17 0.95 0.12
CA LEU A 138 -15.67 1.95 1.04
C LEU A 138 -14.15 1.85 1.23
N SER A 139 -13.63 0.65 1.43
CA SER A 139 -12.18 0.44 1.58
C SER A 139 -11.43 0.84 0.32
N THR A 140 -11.94 0.46 -0.86
CA THR A 140 -11.35 0.83 -2.15
C THR A 140 -11.34 2.35 -2.34
N TYR A 141 -12.44 3.04 -1.99
CA TYR A 141 -12.51 4.49 -2.03
C TYR A 141 -11.40 5.14 -1.18
N PHE A 142 -11.22 4.70 0.07
CA PHE A 142 -10.17 5.24 0.93
C PHE A 142 -8.76 4.93 0.43
N TYR A 143 -8.53 3.76 -0.19
CA TYR A 143 -7.25 3.45 -0.83
C TYR A 143 -6.97 4.34 -2.04
N ILE A 144 -7.98 4.62 -2.88
CA ILE A 144 -7.86 5.54 -4.01
C ILE A 144 -7.55 6.95 -3.51
N MET A 145 -8.28 7.44 -2.50
CA MET A 145 -8.02 8.74 -1.88
C MET A 145 -6.60 8.84 -1.32
N ALA A 146 -6.15 7.81 -0.62
CA ALA A 146 -4.79 7.75 -0.09
C ALA A 146 -3.74 7.77 -1.22
N PHE A 147 -4.01 7.09 -2.32
CA PHE A 147 -3.14 7.10 -3.50
C PHE A 147 -3.05 8.50 -4.12
N VAL A 148 -4.18 9.15 -4.38
CA VAL A 148 -4.23 10.52 -4.96
C VAL A 148 -3.49 11.51 -4.04
N ILE A 149 -3.78 11.52 -2.74
CA ILE A 149 -3.10 12.40 -1.79
C ILE A 149 -1.58 12.18 -1.82
N ASN A 150 -1.14 10.94 -1.94
CA ASN A 150 0.29 10.60 -1.94
C ASN A 150 0.98 10.99 -3.25
N GLU A 151 0.36 10.73 -4.40
CA GLU A 151 0.96 11.03 -5.71
C GLU A 151 1.00 12.53 -5.99
N ASP A 152 -0.08 13.26 -5.71
CA ASP A 152 -0.19 14.70 -5.97
C ASP A 152 0.40 15.55 -4.86
N LYS A 153 0.82 14.94 -3.74
CA LYS A 153 1.36 15.64 -2.57
C LYS A 153 0.45 16.78 -2.10
N LEU A 154 -0.87 16.55 -2.06
CA LEU A 154 -1.90 17.56 -1.79
C LEU A 154 -1.67 18.34 -0.49
N TYR A 155 -1.04 17.73 0.51
CA TYR A 155 -0.68 18.35 1.78
C TYR A 155 0.84 18.59 1.90
N GLY A 156 1.54 18.68 0.77
CA GLY A 156 2.99 18.89 0.76
C GLY A 156 3.74 17.81 1.52
N GLY A 157 4.61 18.22 2.45
CA GLY A 157 5.38 17.28 3.27
C GLY A 157 4.55 16.41 4.22
N LEU A 158 3.33 16.85 4.59
CA LEU A 158 2.43 16.11 5.49
C LEU A 158 1.62 15.02 4.77
N SER A 159 1.65 14.95 3.44
CA SER A 159 0.84 13.99 2.67
C SER A 159 1.05 12.54 3.13
N ASP A 160 2.27 12.13 3.42
CA ASP A 160 2.56 10.78 3.90
C ASP A 160 1.92 10.49 5.27
N SER A 161 1.88 11.48 6.18
CA SER A 161 1.24 11.35 7.50
C SER A 161 -0.28 11.27 7.36
N VAL A 162 -0.88 12.12 6.52
CA VAL A 162 -2.33 12.11 6.23
C VAL A 162 -2.73 10.77 5.62
N VAL A 163 -1.97 10.25 4.66
CA VAL A 163 -2.20 8.93 4.05
C VAL A 163 -2.15 7.82 5.09
N ASN A 164 -1.21 7.87 6.02
CA ASN A 164 -1.10 6.85 7.07
C ASN A 164 -2.33 6.82 7.98
N LEU A 165 -2.85 7.99 8.35
CA LEU A 165 -4.07 8.09 9.15
C LEU A 165 -5.30 7.66 8.35
N LEU A 166 -5.38 8.03 7.09
CA LEU A 166 -6.49 7.65 6.21
C LEU A 166 -6.54 6.12 6.02
N LEU A 167 -5.40 5.44 5.93
CA LEU A 167 -5.32 3.99 5.77
C LEU A 167 -5.82 3.20 7.00
N VAL A 168 -5.98 3.83 8.15
CA VAL A 168 -6.58 3.20 9.34
C VAL A 168 -8.04 2.80 9.05
N VAL A 169 -8.79 3.64 8.35
CA VAL A 169 -10.21 3.40 8.05
C VAL A 169 -10.42 2.15 7.20
N PRO A 170 -9.81 2.02 6.00
CA PRO A 170 -9.98 0.82 5.19
C PRO A 170 -9.44 -0.42 5.88
N GLN A 171 -8.36 -0.30 6.65
CA GLN A 171 -7.82 -1.42 7.40
C GLN A 171 -8.81 -1.93 8.46
N TYR A 172 -9.42 -1.03 9.21
CA TYR A 172 -10.47 -1.40 10.17
C TYR A 172 -11.67 -2.06 9.48
N LEU A 173 -12.17 -1.47 8.39
CA LEU A 173 -13.30 -2.01 7.64
C LEU A 173 -13.02 -3.41 7.09
N LEU A 174 -11.80 -3.65 6.60
CA LEU A 174 -11.37 -4.96 6.14
C LEU A 174 -11.37 -6.01 7.25
N LEU A 175 -10.79 -5.66 8.39
CA LEU A 175 -10.66 -6.58 9.53
C LEU A 175 -12.00 -6.84 10.21
N ALA A 176 -12.85 -5.82 10.34
CA ALA A 176 -14.18 -5.95 10.93
C ALA A 176 -15.12 -6.83 10.11
N ASN A 177 -15.02 -6.79 8.78
CA ASN A 177 -15.86 -7.60 7.90
C ASN A 177 -15.48 -9.09 7.89
N TYR A 178 -14.31 -9.45 8.38
CA TYR A 178 -13.89 -10.86 8.46
C TYR A 178 -14.55 -11.64 9.59
N ASN A 179 -15.00 -10.93 10.62
CA ASN A 179 -15.62 -11.51 11.81
C ASN A 179 -17.15 -11.64 11.72
N THR A 180 -17.75 -11.29 10.58
CA THR A 180 -19.17 -11.47 10.27
C THR A 180 -19.37 -12.53 9.21
#